data_9ea98143ffa636abe0c4ba7aadb7de1a
#
_entry.id   9ea98143ffa636abe0c4ba7aadb7de1a
#
_cell.length_a   1.000
_cell.length_b   1.000
_cell.length_c   1.000
_cell.angle_alpha   90.00
_cell.angle_beta   90.00
_cell.angle_gamma   90.00
#
_symmetry.space_group_name_H-M   'P 1'
#
loop_
_entity.id
_entity.type
_entity.pdbx_description
1 polymer ?
#
loop_
_entity_poly.entity_id
_entity_poly.type
_entity_poly.pdbx_seq_one_letter_code
_entity_poly.pdbx_strand_id
1 'polypeptide(L)'
;MAAITGIGGASALTLQTIGDMRNQLDDLQRQLGSGMKSTSYAGLGLDRGLTVGLRQQLSSIDGYQQSITQVGVRLDLMQTALSGFSQITQTTKSTIVQSQFALNGKTQTQDQLNSKAVLDQMIGMMNTGADGRYLFSGSAVTQVPVETSDHILNGDGLKAGLKQIIDERRQADLGSNGMGRVTVGGSGTQVSVTEDAGVFGMKLVGATTNSAGATVTGPSPSPATLSVDLGATNPNPGDIVNFTFKMPDGTTRDLKLTATTSSPPGAGQFTIGATSTDTATNLQAALSQGVSTMAQTELVAASAVQAGNDFFNTDASHPPQRVDGPPFDTATALRNGTSADTVSWYM
;
A
#
# COMPACT_ATOMS: atom_id res chain seq x y z
N MET A 1 90.30 -69.23 18.82
CA MET A 1 90.20 -67.81 18.40
C MET A 1 88.79 -67.37 18.61
N ALA A 2 88.42 -66.75 19.70
CA ALA A 2 87.12 -66.23 19.95
C ALA A 2 87.05 -64.87 19.30
N ALA A 3 86.14 -64.60 18.43
CA ALA A 3 86.00 -63.41 17.66
C ALA A 3 85.53 -62.26 18.51
N ILE A 4 86.31 -61.11 18.52
CA ILE A 4 85.95 -59.81 19.04
C ILE A 4 85.01 -59.12 18.09
N THR A 5 83.73 -59.57 18.05
CA THR A 5 82.68 -58.95 17.22
C THR A 5 81.62 -58.22 18.03
N GLY A 6 81.85 -58.20 19.36
CA GLY A 6 80.77 -57.56 20.21
C GLY A 6 80.90 -56.03 20.42
N ILE A 7 82.15 -55.41 20.28
CA ILE A 7 82.32 -54.02 20.60
C ILE A 7 81.89 -53.08 19.44
N GLY A 8 82.08 -53.47 18.18
CA GLY A 8 81.73 -52.66 17.05
C GLY A 8 80.18 -52.56 16.85
N GLY A 9 79.45 -53.62 17.19
CA GLY A 9 77.98 -53.61 17.14
C GLY A 9 77.34 -52.75 18.21
N ALA A 10 77.88 -52.76 19.44
CA ALA A 10 77.42 -51.90 20.56
C ALA A 10 77.66 -50.42 20.28
N SER A 11 78.84 -50.06 19.72
CA SER A 11 79.13 -48.65 19.34
C SER A 11 78.23 -48.17 18.16
N ALA A 12 77.98 -49.02 17.18
CA ALA A 12 77.08 -48.67 16.06
C ALA A 12 75.65 -48.46 16.53
N LEU A 13 75.15 -49.31 17.45
CA LEU A 13 73.82 -49.16 18.06
C LEU A 13 73.74 -47.88 18.92
N THR A 14 74.76 -47.56 19.66
CA THR A 14 74.83 -46.32 20.48
C THR A 14 74.85 -45.07 19.61
N LEU A 15 75.61 -45.06 18.50
CA LEU A 15 75.63 -43.94 17.53
C LEU A 15 74.26 -43.78 16.83
N GLN A 16 73.60 -44.89 16.46
CA GLN A 16 72.32 -44.85 15.91
C GLN A 16 71.26 -44.28 16.90
N THR A 17 71.32 -44.74 18.17
CA THR A 17 70.45 -44.21 19.24
C THR A 17 70.62 -42.72 19.48
N ILE A 18 71.92 -42.24 19.48
CA ILE A 18 72.23 -40.81 19.60
C ILE A 18 71.70 -40.02 18.39
N GLY A 19 71.83 -40.58 17.18
CA GLY A 19 71.26 -40.00 15.96
C GLY A 19 69.75 -39.88 16.03
N ASP A 20 69.11 -40.92 16.49
CA ASP A 20 67.63 -40.95 16.65
C ASP A 20 67.13 -39.96 17.72
N MET A 21 67.88 -39.88 18.85
CA MET A 21 67.56 -38.89 19.88
C MET A 21 67.75 -37.41 19.39
N ARG A 22 68.77 -37.16 18.56
CA ARG A 22 68.96 -35.85 17.96
C ARG A 22 67.86 -35.50 17.01
N ASN A 23 67.43 -36.40 16.14
CA ASN A 23 66.33 -36.21 15.24
C ASN A 23 65.00 -35.96 16.00
N GLN A 24 64.78 -36.69 17.11
CA GLN A 24 63.61 -36.43 17.99
C GLN A 24 63.68 -35.09 18.67
N LEU A 25 64.83 -34.65 19.12
CA LEU A 25 65.03 -33.34 19.75
C LEU A 25 64.78 -32.18 18.77
N ASP A 26 65.30 -32.33 17.52
CA ASP A 26 65.07 -31.37 16.45
C ASP A 26 63.60 -31.31 16.05
N ASP A 27 62.92 -32.43 16.01
CA ASP A 27 61.47 -32.49 15.77
C ASP A 27 60.68 -31.83 16.92
N LEU A 28 61.02 -32.10 18.17
CA LEU A 28 60.40 -31.47 19.34
C LEU A 28 60.62 -29.97 19.38
N GLN A 29 61.88 -29.51 19.09
CA GLN A 29 62.17 -28.07 19.01
C GLN A 29 61.38 -27.39 17.90
N ARG A 30 61.24 -28.04 16.73
CA ARG A 30 60.40 -27.54 15.63
C ARG A 30 58.94 -27.48 16.02
N GLN A 31 58.42 -28.52 16.69
CA GLN A 31 57.06 -28.57 17.20
C GLN A 31 56.80 -27.51 18.24
N LEU A 32 57.71 -27.28 19.15
CA LEU A 32 57.61 -26.25 20.18
C LEU A 32 57.66 -24.83 19.56
N GLY A 33 58.56 -24.60 18.60
CA GLY A 33 58.72 -23.31 17.95
C GLY A 33 57.55 -22.96 16.99
N SER A 34 56.94 -23.97 16.34
CA SER A 34 55.83 -23.79 15.41
C SER A 34 54.44 -23.95 16.03
N GLY A 35 54.36 -24.54 17.25
CA GLY A 35 53.11 -24.93 17.85
C GLY A 35 52.36 -26.06 17.10
N MET A 36 52.99 -26.68 16.09
CA MET A 36 52.39 -27.69 15.25
C MET A 36 53.13 -29.03 15.37
N LYS A 37 52.36 -30.14 15.48
CA LYS A 37 52.92 -31.50 15.54
C LYS A 37 53.69 -31.85 14.26
N SER A 38 53.24 -31.36 13.10
CA SER A 38 53.89 -31.52 11.80
C SER A 38 53.48 -30.42 10.83
N THR A 39 54.36 -30.01 9.94
CA THR A 39 54.09 -29.09 8.83
C THR A 39 53.54 -29.79 7.59
N SER A 40 53.52 -31.11 7.57
CA SER A 40 52.96 -31.93 6.46
C SER A 40 52.00 -32.96 6.96
N TYR A 41 51.03 -33.34 6.13
CA TYR A 41 50.06 -34.38 6.45
C TYR A 41 50.70 -35.76 6.66
N ALA A 42 51.84 -36.03 6.03
CA ALA A 42 52.55 -37.29 6.19
C ALA A 42 53.08 -37.47 7.62
N GLY A 43 53.50 -36.41 8.28
CA GLY A 43 54.00 -36.44 9.64
C GLY A 43 52.93 -36.52 10.75
N LEU A 44 51.63 -36.47 10.40
CA LEU A 44 50.56 -36.63 11.36
C LEU A 44 50.20 -38.10 11.66
N GLY A 45 50.72 -39.05 10.87
CA GLY A 45 50.45 -40.48 11.09
C GLY A 45 48.97 -40.84 11.12
N LEU A 46 48.51 -41.53 12.15
CA LEU A 46 47.12 -41.95 12.33
C LEU A 46 46.12 -40.78 12.54
N ASP A 47 46.62 -39.63 13.03
CA ASP A 47 45.77 -38.44 13.27
C ASP A 47 45.48 -37.66 11.97
N ARG A 48 46.00 -38.08 10.82
CA ARG A 48 45.83 -37.44 9.53
C ARG A 48 44.32 -37.35 9.14
N GLY A 49 43.56 -38.44 9.32
CA GLY A 49 42.13 -38.47 9.01
C GLY A 49 41.33 -37.51 9.90
N LEU A 50 41.65 -37.51 11.19
CA LEU A 50 41.00 -36.58 12.15
C LEU A 50 41.30 -35.12 11.81
N THR A 51 42.56 -34.78 11.49
CA THR A 51 42.99 -33.43 11.15
C THR A 51 42.28 -32.90 9.88
N VAL A 52 42.14 -33.74 8.85
CA VAL A 52 41.42 -33.40 7.62
C VAL A 52 39.93 -33.18 7.93
N GLY A 53 39.31 -34.09 8.71
CA GLY A 53 37.91 -33.98 9.11
C GLY A 53 37.62 -32.67 9.93
N LEU A 54 38.49 -32.37 10.90
CA LEU A 54 38.37 -31.14 11.68
C LEU A 54 38.52 -29.85 10.84
N ARG A 55 39.46 -29.83 9.89
CA ARG A 55 39.62 -28.71 8.95
C ARG A 55 38.40 -28.53 8.06
N GLN A 56 37.80 -29.64 7.59
CA GLN A 56 36.57 -29.51 6.81
C GLN A 56 35.42 -29.00 7.64
N GLN A 57 35.29 -29.42 8.92
CA GLN A 57 34.30 -28.88 9.84
C GLN A 57 34.52 -27.37 10.10
N LEU A 58 35.78 -26.94 10.34
CA LEU A 58 36.11 -25.54 10.49
C LEU A 58 35.73 -24.72 9.24
N SER A 59 36.11 -25.19 8.05
CA SER A 59 35.72 -24.53 6.81
C SER A 59 34.19 -24.44 6.63
N SER A 60 33.46 -25.47 7.05
CA SER A 60 31.98 -25.43 7.05
C SER A 60 31.44 -24.43 8.05
N ILE A 61 32.02 -24.34 9.25
CA ILE A 61 31.63 -23.37 10.27
C ILE A 61 31.92 -21.94 9.79
N ASP A 62 33.06 -21.69 9.16
CA ASP A 62 33.38 -20.39 8.56
C ASP A 62 32.35 -20.02 7.46
N GLY A 63 31.95 -20.97 6.62
CA GLY A 63 30.91 -20.78 5.64
C GLY A 63 29.55 -20.45 6.27
N TYR A 64 29.20 -21.12 7.37
CA TYR A 64 27.97 -20.79 8.12
C TYR A 64 28.06 -19.41 8.77
N GLN A 65 29.17 -19.03 9.35
CA GLN A 65 29.35 -17.68 9.94
C GLN A 65 29.22 -16.59 8.88
N GLN A 66 29.80 -16.76 7.70
CA GLN A 66 29.64 -15.84 6.58
C GLN A 66 28.17 -15.74 6.16
N SER A 67 27.46 -16.88 6.06
CA SER A 67 26.04 -16.90 5.73
C SER A 67 25.19 -16.20 6.78
N ILE A 68 25.47 -16.41 8.07
CA ILE A 68 24.77 -15.73 9.17
C ILE A 68 24.99 -14.22 9.11
N THR A 69 26.23 -13.77 8.88
CA THR A 69 26.55 -12.35 8.73
C THR A 69 25.77 -11.73 7.55
N GLN A 70 25.72 -12.43 6.42
CA GLN A 70 25.02 -11.97 5.22
C GLN A 70 23.49 -11.88 5.44
N VAL A 71 22.92 -12.86 6.14
CA VAL A 71 21.50 -12.84 6.55
C VAL A 71 21.24 -11.69 7.55
N GLY A 72 22.15 -11.46 8.50
CA GLY A 72 22.08 -10.34 9.43
C GLY A 72 21.99 -8.99 8.71
N VAL A 73 22.88 -8.73 7.76
CA VAL A 73 22.86 -7.49 6.94
C VAL A 73 21.53 -7.34 6.18
N ARG A 74 21.00 -8.44 5.61
CA ARG A 74 19.72 -8.40 4.91
C ARG A 74 18.56 -8.08 5.86
N LEU A 75 18.54 -8.66 7.05
CA LEU A 75 17.52 -8.37 8.06
C LEU A 75 17.56 -6.91 8.51
N ASP A 76 18.77 -6.36 8.74
CA ASP A 76 18.95 -4.95 9.11
C ASP A 76 18.44 -4.01 8.01
N LEU A 77 18.72 -4.31 6.73
CA LEU A 77 18.21 -3.55 5.60
C LEU A 77 16.68 -3.64 5.49
N MET A 78 16.11 -4.83 5.67
CA MET A 78 14.65 -5.01 5.69
C MET A 78 14.00 -4.23 6.83
N GLN A 79 14.58 -4.28 8.02
CA GLN A 79 14.08 -3.53 9.18
C GLN A 79 14.17 -2.02 8.96
N THR A 80 15.26 -1.54 8.35
CA THR A 80 15.41 -0.14 7.97
C THR A 80 14.36 0.30 6.97
N ALA A 81 14.09 -0.50 5.94
CA ALA A 81 13.05 -0.23 4.96
C ALA A 81 11.66 -0.20 5.61
N LEU A 82 11.33 -1.18 6.46
CA LEU A 82 10.04 -1.23 7.18
C LEU A 82 9.86 -0.04 8.13
N SER A 83 10.92 0.38 8.81
CA SER A 83 10.91 1.58 9.65
C SER A 83 10.67 2.84 8.83
N GLY A 84 11.31 2.93 7.65
CA GLY A 84 11.10 3.99 6.67
C GLY A 84 9.65 4.05 6.18
N PHE A 85 9.02 2.92 5.87
CA PHE A 85 7.60 2.85 5.52
C PHE A 85 6.69 3.40 6.63
N SER A 86 6.94 2.99 7.88
CA SER A 86 6.18 3.48 9.02
C SER A 86 6.29 5.00 9.16
N GLN A 87 7.50 5.55 9.03
CA GLN A 87 7.74 6.99 9.11
C GLN A 87 7.08 7.76 7.97
N ILE A 88 7.19 7.27 6.73
CA ILE A 88 6.53 7.88 5.57
C ILE A 88 5.02 7.90 5.77
N THR A 89 4.43 6.78 6.19
CA THR A 89 2.99 6.69 6.44
C THR A 89 2.52 7.72 7.47
N GLN A 90 3.25 7.86 8.57
CA GLN A 90 2.93 8.85 9.62
C GLN A 90 3.05 10.29 9.10
N THR A 91 4.14 10.59 8.38
CA THR A 91 4.39 11.93 7.82
C THR A 91 3.33 12.28 6.77
N THR A 92 3.03 11.37 5.85
CA THR A 92 2.01 11.59 4.81
C THR A 92 0.64 11.82 5.44
N LYS A 93 0.25 11.00 6.43
CA LYS A 93 -1.02 11.17 7.14
C LYS A 93 -1.11 12.53 7.83
N SER A 94 -0.05 13.01 8.48
CA SER A 94 -0.03 14.31 9.14
C SER A 94 -0.08 15.47 8.13
N THR A 95 0.58 15.34 6.99
CA THR A 95 0.58 16.34 5.92
C THR A 95 -0.81 16.49 5.29
N ILE A 96 -1.48 15.37 4.98
CA ILE A 96 -2.84 15.38 4.40
C ILE A 96 -3.84 16.07 5.33
N VAL A 97 -3.74 15.87 6.64
CA VAL A 97 -4.63 16.52 7.62
C VAL A 97 -4.40 18.04 7.69
N GLN A 98 -3.17 18.49 7.41
CA GLN A 98 -2.80 19.92 7.48
C GLN A 98 -2.93 20.66 6.15
N SER A 99 -2.97 19.94 5.03
CA SER A 99 -3.05 20.57 3.71
C SER A 99 -4.46 21.11 3.45
N GLN A 100 -4.57 22.43 3.37
CA GLN A 100 -5.72 23.08 2.77
C GLN A 100 -5.56 22.98 1.25
N PHE A 101 -6.60 22.52 0.56
CA PHE A 101 -6.65 22.44 -0.90
C PHE A 101 -6.51 23.81 -1.53
N ALA A 102 -5.30 24.32 -1.65
CA ALA A 102 -5.02 25.50 -2.45
C ALA A 102 -4.82 25.05 -3.91
N LEU A 103 -5.83 25.25 -4.73
CA LEU A 103 -5.71 25.17 -6.18
C LEU A 103 -4.79 26.29 -6.68
N ASN A 104 -3.50 26.03 -6.72
CA ASN A 104 -2.56 26.90 -7.39
C ASN A 104 -2.67 26.62 -8.91
N GLY A 105 -3.51 27.39 -9.60
CA GLY A 105 -3.48 27.56 -11.04
C GLY A 105 -3.27 26.29 -11.87
N LYS A 106 -3.20 26.33 -13.14
CA LYS A 106 -3.17 25.28 -14.17
C LYS A 106 -2.09 24.18 -14.06
N THR A 107 -1.35 24.05 -12.96
CA THR A 107 -0.29 23.07 -12.72
C THR A 107 -0.57 22.25 -11.46
N GLN A 108 0.08 21.09 -11.36
CA GLN A 108 0.01 20.21 -10.19
C GLN A 108 0.27 21.01 -8.91
N THR A 109 -0.51 20.73 -7.86
CA THR A 109 -0.28 21.33 -6.55
C THR A 109 1.04 20.82 -5.96
N GLN A 110 1.63 21.57 -5.01
CA GLN A 110 2.84 21.14 -4.30
C GLN A 110 2.62 19.78 -3.62
N ASP A 111 1.40 19.50 -3.15
CA ASP A 111 1.06 18.24 -2.51
C ASP A 111 1.07 17.06 -3.50
N GLN A 112 0.67 17.28 -4.76
CA GLN A 112 0.77 16.25 -5.80
C GLN A 112 2.23 15.93 -6.14
N LEU A 113 3.10 16.93 -6.20
CA LEU A 113 4.54 16.73 -6.41
C LEU A 113 5.18 15.99 -5.24
N ASN A 114 4.83 16.37 -4.02
CA ASN A 114 5.29 15.71 -2.81
C ASN A 114 4.80 14.25 -2.75
N SER A 115 3.55 13.99 -3.13
CA SER A 115 2.99 12.63 -3.15
C SER A 115 3.72 11.73 -4.14
N LYS A 116 4.10 12.26 -5.32
CA LYS A 116 4.92 11.51 -6.28
C LYS A 116 6.30 11.21 -5.70
N ALA A 117 6.97 12.17 -5.06
CA ALA A 117 8.28 11.96 -4.43
C ALA A 117 8.22 10.90 -3.31
N VAL A 118 7.14 10.91 -2.52
CA VAL A 118 6.88 9.89 -1.49
C VAL A 118 6.69 8.51 -2.12
N LEU A 119 5.95 8.40 -3.22
CA LEU A 119 5.78 7.15 -3.95
C LEU A 119 7.12 6.64 -4.49
N ASP A 120 7.93 7.51 -5.11
CA ASP A 120 9.27 7.16 -5.60
C ASP A 120 10.18 6.64 -4.46
N GLN A 121 10.11 7.28 -3.29
CA GLN A 121 10.87 6.84 -2.11
C GLN A 121 10.38 5.47 -1.60
N MET A 122 9.07 5.22 -1.55
CA MET A 122 8.52 3.92 -1.17
C MET A 122 8.95 2.82 -2.14
N ILE A 123 8.87 3.08 -3.44
CA ILE A 123 9.33 2.14 -4.49
C ILE A 123 10.83 1.86 -4.33
N GLY A 124 11.64 2.89 -4.09
CA GLY A 124 13.07 2.74 -3.83
C GLY A 124 13.38 1.82 -2.64
N MET A 125 12.61 1.94 -1.55
CA MET A 125 12.76 1.05 -0.39
C MET A 125 12.31 -0.38 -0.68
N MET A 126 11.22 -0.58 -1.43
CA MET A 126 10.77 -1.92 -1.83
C MET A 126 11.74 -2.58 -2.82
N ASN A 127 12.43 -1.78 -3.63
CA ASN A 127 13.43 -2.26 -4.59
C ASN A 127 14.85 -2.34 -3.97
N THR A 128 14.97 -2.26 -2.63
CA THR A 128 16.27 -2.43 -1.96
C THR A 128 16.79 -3.85 -2.15
N GLY A 129 18.06 -3.94 -2.51
CA GLY A 129 18.76 -5.22 -2.70
C GLY A 129 20.08 -5.29 -1.94
N ALA A 130 20.58 -6.49 -1.73
CA ALA A 130 21.89 -6.79 -1.19
C ALA A 130 22.51 -7.96 -1.98
N ASP A 131 23.77 -7.84 -2.36
CA ASP A 131 24.50 -8.86 -3.12
C ASP A 131 23.81 -9.30 -4.42
N GLY A 132 23.25 -8.33 -5.17
CA GLY A 132 22.54 -8.60 -6.43
C GLY A 132 21.17 -9.31 -6.28
N ARG A 133 20.62 -9.33 -5.06
CA ARG A 133 19.31 -9.94 -4.75
C ARG A 133 18.41 -8.91 -4.12
N TYR A 134 17.19 -8.78 -4.61
CA TYR A 134 16.17 -7.92 -4.02
C TYR A 134 15.59 -8.56 -2.76
N LEU A 135 15.35 -7.74 -1.72
CA LEU A 135 14.92 -8.23 -0.40
C LEU A 135 13.42 -8.53 -0.34
N PHE A 136 12.62 -7.88 -1.19
CA PHE A 136 11.17 -7.97 -1.19
C PHE A 136 10.58 -8.67 -2.42
N SER A 137 11.42 -9.34 -3.24
CA SER A 137 10.99 -10.02 -4.48
C SER A 137 10.52 -11.48 -4.29
N GLY A 138 10.35 -11.93 -3.05
CA GLY A 138 9.95 -13.30 -2.75
C GLY A 138 10.93 -14.34 -3.33
N SER A 139 10.47 -15.24 -4.18
CA SER A 139 11.30 -16.28 -4.82
C SER A 139 12.08 -15.75 -6.04
N ALA A 140 11.64 -14.68 -6.67
CA ALA A 140 12.26 -14.08 -7.87
C ALA A 140 13.37 -13.09 -7.52
N VAL A 141 14.31 -13.49 -6.69
CA VAL A 141 15.30 -12.62 -6.01
C VAL A 141 16.17 -11.75 -6.92
N THR A 142 16.22 -12.04 -8.21
CA THR A 142 17.00 -11.26 -9.21
C THR A 142 16.15 -10.30 -10.03
N GLN A 143 14.82 -10.31 -9.82
CA GLN A 143 13.89 -9.40 -10.50
C GLN A 143 13.51 -8.26 -9.59
N VAL A 144 13.32 -7.07 -10.17
CA VAL A 144 12.84 -5.88 -9.47
C VAL A 144 11.41 -6.13 -9.00
N PRO A 145 11.13 -6.07 -7.69
CA PRO A 145 9.81 -6.44 -7.17
C PRO A 145 8.71 -5.43 -7.49
N VAL A 146 9.04 -4.15 -7.63
CA VAL A 146 8.05 -3.08 -7.85
C VAL A 146 8.41 -2.29 -9.09
N GLU A 147 7.43 -2.05 -9.94
CA GLU A 147 7.52 -1.22 -11.14
C GLU A 147 7.89 0.23 -10.83
N THR A 148 8.34 0.97 -11.84
CA THR A 148 8.63 2.40 -11.70
C THR A 148 7.36 3.21 -11.43
N SER A 149 7.46 4.31 -10.70
CA SER A 149 6.31 5.17 -10.41
C SER A 149 5.65 5.70 -11.68
N ASP A 150 6.42 5.95 -12.72
CA ASP A 150 5.87 6.41 -13.99
C ASP A 150 5.01 5.34 -14.66
N HIS A 151 5.49 4.10 -14.70
CA HIS A 151 4.73 2.97 -15.25
C HIS A 151 3.47 2.66 -14.40
N ILE A 152 3.60 2.68 -13.07
CA ILE A 152 2.46 2.52 -12.15
C ILE A 152 1.39 3.60 -12.38
N LEU A 153 1.81 4.87 -12.51
CA LEU A 153 0.88 5.99 -12.61
C LEU A 153 0.26 6.13 -14.00
N ASN A 154 1.06 6.01 -15.06
CA ASN A 154 0.65 6.35 -16.41
C ASN A 154 0.40 5.12 -17.30
N GLY A 155 0.89 3.93 -16.93
CA GLY A 155 0.86 2.75 -17.79
C GLY A 155 1.85 2.84 -18.94
N ASP A 156 1.66 2.02 -19.96
CA ASP A 156 2.50 1.94 -21.18
C ASP A 156 1.72 2.17 -22.48
N GLY A 157 0.50 2.65 -22.39
CA GLY A 157 -0.42 2.86 -23.51
C GLY A 157 -1.23 1.64 -23.91
N LEU A 158 -0.77 0.42 -23.60
CA LEU A 158 -1.53 -0.83 -23.75
C LEU A 158 -2.15 -1.24 -22.42
N LYS A 159 -1.41 -1.05 -21.34
CA LYS A 159 -1.85 -1.37 -19.96
C LYS A 159 -2.20 -0.08 -19.23
N ALA A 160 -3.37 -0.08 -18.63
CA ALA A 160 -3.83 1.04 -17.81
C ALA A 160 -2.97 1.17 -16.55
N GLY A 161 -2.48 2.37 -16.29
CA GLY A 161 -1.91 2.76 -15.01
C GLY A 161 -2.99 3.32 -14.06
N LEU A 162 -2.59 3.63 -12.83
CA LEU A 162 -3.47 4.11 -11.77
C LEU A 162 -4.32 5.33 -12.17
N LYS A 163 -3.74 6.30 -12.89
CA LYS A 163 -4.49 7.52 -13.30
C LYS A 163 -5.65 7.20 -14.22
N GLN A 164 -5.48 6.26 -15.13
CA GLN A 164 -6.56 5.83 -15.99
C GLN A 164 -7.66 5.11 -15.20
N ILE A 165 -7.29 4.24 -14.27
CA ILE A 165 -8.26 3.52 -13.42
C ILE A 165 -9.04 4.49 -12.53
N ILE A 166 -8.37 5.52 -12.00
CA ILE A 166 -9.03 6.62 -11.26
C ILE A 166 -10.04 7.35 -12.15
N ASP A 167 -9.67 7.64 -13.40
CA ASP A 167 -10.57 8.35 -14.31
C ASP A 167 -11.78 7.49 -14.72
N GLU A 168 -11.58 6.21 -15.00
CA GLU A 168 -12.65 5.23 -15.24
C GLU A 168 -13.62 5.17 -14.04
N ARG A 169 -13.09 5.05 -12.82
CA ARG A 169 -13.88 5.01 -11.60
C ARG A 169 -14.61 6.32 -11.35
N ARG A 170 -13.95 7.46 -11.54
CA ARG A 170 -14.56 8.78 -11.40
C ARG A 170 -15.75 8.96 -12.34
N GLN A 171 -15.61 8.57 -13.62
CA GLN A 171 -16.71 8.63 -14.59
C GLN A 171 -17.86 7.73 -14.17
N ALA A 172 -17.57 6.50 -13.74
CA ALA A 172 -18.57 5.55 -13.29
C ALA A 172 -19.33 6.05 -12.05
N ASP A 173 -18.62 6.61 -11.07
CA ASP A 173 -19.24 7.11 -9.84
C ASP A 173 -20.02 8.42 -10.06
N LEU A 174 -19.56 9.31 -10.96
CA LEU A 174 -20.29 10.52 -11.31
C LEU A 174 -21.61 10.21 -12.05
N GLY A 175 -21.62 9.17 -12.87
CA GLY A 175 -22.75 8.84 -13.73
C GLY A 175 -22.96 9.85 -14.86
N SER A 176 -23.90 9.57 -15.76
CA SER A 176 -24.17 10.38 -16.94
C SER A 176 -24.75 11.77 -16.62
N ASN A 177 -25.40 11.92 -15.45
CA ASN A 177 -25.93 13.20 -14.99
C ASN A 177 -24.93 14.05 -14.20
N GLY A 178 -23.74 13.50 -13.88
CA GLY A 178 -22.71 14.19 -13.09
C GLY A 178 -23.08 14.45 -11.62
N MET A 179 -24.15 13.81 -11.12
CA MET A 179 -24.66 14.00 -9.76
C MET A 179 -24.36 12.83 -8.83
N GLY A 180 -23.35 12.01 -9.16
CA GLY A 180 -22.93 10.90 -8.28
C GLY A 180 -23.92 9.75 -8.21
N ARG A 181 -24.60 9.45 -9.33
CA ARG A 181 -25.60 8.36 -9.40
C ARG A 181 -26.80 8.55 -8.50
N VAL A 182 -27.15 9.79 -8.19
CA VAL A 182 -28.40 10.10 -7.49
C VAL A 182 -29.24 11.05 -8.32
N THR A 183 -30.54 11.01 -8.08
CA THR A 183 -31.53 11.90 -8.71
C THR A 183 -32.30 12.60 -7.62
N VAL A 184 -32.38 13.92 -7.73
CA VAL A 184 -33.16 14.77 -6.82
C VAL A 184 -34.53 15.06 -7.48
N GLY A 185 -35.58 14.85 -6.75
CA GLY A 185 -36.95 15.08 -7.20
C GLY A 185 -37.82 15.58 -6.06
N GLY A 186 -39.12 15.72 -6.34
CA GLY A 186 -40.06 16.12 -5.31
C GLY A 186 -41.45 16.41 -5.92
N SER A 187 -42.45 16.49 -5.07
CA SER A 187 -43.81 16.85 -5.43
C SER A 187 -44.54 17.47 -4.23
N GLY A 188 -45.23 18.59 -4.43
CA GLY A 188 -45.89 19.31 -3.34
C GLY A 188 -44.91 19.77 -2.28
N THR A 189 -45.11 19.33 -1.06
CA THR A 189 -44.24 19.65 0.10
C THR A 189 -43.08 18.68 0.30
N GLN A 190 -42.99 17.61 -0.53
CA GLN A 190 -41.99 16.55 -0.42
C GLN A 190 -40.82 16.78 -1.37
N VAL A 191 -39.62 16.60 -0.84
CA VAL A 191 -38.35 16.53 -1.59
C VAL A 191 -37.79 15.12 -1.45
N SER A 192 -37.31 14.52 -2.52
CA SER A 192 -36.78 13.15 -2.53
C SER A 192 -35.41 13.08 -3.20
N VAL A 193 -34.62 12.12 -2.74
CA VAL A 193 -33.38 11.70 -3.39
C VAL A 193 -33.47 10.19 -3.63
N THR A 194 -33.20 9.79 -4.84
CA THR A 194 -33.17 8.37 -5.23
C THR A 194 -31.76 8.02 -5.72
N GLU A 195 -31.18 6.95 -5.20
CA GLU A 195 -29.90 6.44 -5.68
C GLU A 195 -30.10 5.50 -6.87
N ASP A 196 -29.08 5.44 -7.73
CA ASP A 196 -29.04 4.44 -8.80
C ASP A 196 -28.73 3.06 -8.22
N ALA A 197 -29.35 2.02 -8.77
CA ALA A 197 -29.02 0.64 -8.44
C ALA A 197 -27.62 0.29 -8.99
N GLY A 198 -26.78 -0.32 -8.16
CA GLY A 198 -25.45 -0.75 -8.58
C GLY A 198 -24.36 -0.37 -7.58
N VAL A 199 -23.11 -0.61 -7.98
CA VAL A 199 -21.94 -0.51 -7.08
C VAL A 199 -21.30 0.88 -7.08
N PHE A 200 -21.68 1.74 -8.02
CA PHE A 200 -21.08 3.05 -8.21
C PHE A 200 -21.87 4.18 -7.56
N GLY A 201 -21.23 5.32 -7.40
CA GLY A 201 -21.82 6.56 -6.92
C GLY A 201 -21.98 6.65 -5.41
N MET A 202 -22.69 7.68 -5.00
CA MET A 202 -23.07 7.92 -3.60
C MET A 202 -24.26 7.01 -3.23
N LYS A 203 -24.28 6.52 -1.98
CA LYS A 203 -25.37 5.71 -1.44
C LYS A 203 -26.06 6.46 -0.31
N LEU A 204 -27.38 6.37 -0.26
CA LEU A 204 -28.20 7.01 0.75
C LEU A 204 -28.06 6.31 2.11
N VAL A 205 -27.73 7.05 3.15
CA VAL A 205 -27.66 6.55 4.54
C VAL A 205 -28.92 7.00 5.30
N GLY A 206 -29.32 8.25 5.18
CA GLY A 206 -30.49 8.80 5.86
C GLY A 206 -30.58 10.31 5.75
N ALA A 207 -31.63 10.86 6.33
CA ALA A 207 -31.75 12.29 6.57
C ALA A 207 -32.26 12.58 7.98
N THR A 208 -32.00 13.81 8.45
CA THR A 208 -32.53 14.35 9.71
C THR A 208 -33.00 15.78 9.51
N THR A 209 -33.99 16.20 10.29
CA THR A 209 -34.46 17.59 10.31
C THR A 209 -34.91 17.97 11.71
N ASN A 210 -34.77 19.24 12.04
CA ASN A 210 -35.34 19.85 13.25
C ASN A 210 -36.56 20.72 12.95
N SER A 211 -37.00 20.77 11.70
CA SER A 211 -38.17 21.59 11.32
C SER A 211 -39.45 20.95 11.88
N ALA A 212 -40.25 21.76 12.58
CA ALA A 212 -41.49 21.30 13.17
C ALA A 212 -42.52 20.93 12.07
N GLY A 213 -43.11 19.73 12.16
CA GLY A 213 -44.06 19.20 11.20
C GLY A 213 -43.47 18.53 9.98
N ALA A 214 -42.14 18.60 9.80
CA ALA A 214 -41.48 17.86 8.75
C ALA A 214 -41.29 16.39 9.12
N THR A 215 -41.40 15.49 8.13
CA THR A 215 -41.21 14.05 8.30
C THR A 215 -40.18 13.53 7.33
N VAL A 216 -39.39 12.57 7.80
CA VAL A 216 -38.35 11.88 6.99
C VAL A 216 -38.79 10.44 6.77
N THR A 217 -38.73 9.97 5.53
CA THR A 217 -39.05 8.60 5.16
C THR A 217 -37.96 7.98 4.34
N GLY A 218 -37.55 6.77 4.68
CA GLY A 218 -36.50 6.01 3.98
C GLY A 218 -35.16 6.04 4.73
N PRO A 219 -34.05 5.57 4.07
CA PRO A 219 -34.07 5.06 2.69
C PRO A 219 -34.83 3.75 2.55
N SER A 220 -35.74 3.69 1.58
CA SER A 220 -36.49 2.48 1.21
C SER A 220 -35.76 1.77 0.07
N PRO A 221 -35.64 0.44 0.11
CA PRO A 221 -34.81 -0.30 -0.86
C PRO A 221 -35.45 -0.41 -2.27
N SER A 222 -34.53 -0.53 -3.24
CA SER A 222 -34.68 -0.96 -4.63
C SER A 222 -35.46 -0.07 -5.63
N PRO A 223 -34.86 0.98 -6.17
CA PRO A 223 -33.68 1.70 -5.73
C PRO A 223 -33.96 2.46 -4.44
N ALA A 224 -32.94 2.65 -3.60
CA ALA A 224 -33.15 3.32 -2.33
C ALA A 224 -33.58 4.77 -2.57
N THR A 225 -34.69 5.16 -1.94
CA THR A 225 -35.24 6.51 -1.99
C THR A 225 -35.44 7.04 -0.59
N LEU A 226 -34.98 8.25 -0.39
CA LEU A 226 -35.07 9.01 0.84
C LEU A 226 -35.92 10.27 0.57
N SER A 227 -36.90 10.56 1.38
CA SER A 227 -37.71 11.77 1.23
C SER A 227 -37.87 12.54 2.52
N VAL A 228 -37.98 13.84 2.36
CA VAL A 228 -38.30 14.81 3.42
C VAL A 228 -39.55 15.54 3.00
N ASP A 229 -40.62 15.40 3.75
CA ASP A 229 -41.86 16.14 3.58
C ASP A 229 -41.89 17.28 4.61
N LEU A 230 -41.99 18.51 4.16
CA LEU A 230 -42.06 19.69 5.03
C LEU A 230 -43.42 19.83 5.73
N GLY A 231 -44.45 19.10 5.23
CA GLY A 231 -45.81 19.19 5.76
C GLY A 231 -46.53 20.52 5.42
N ALA A 232 -47.50 20.84 6.21
CA ALA A 232 -48.34 22.04 5.96
C ALA A 232 -47.70 23.35 6.49
N THR A 233 -46.67 23.26 7.35
CA THR A 233 -46.06 24.41 8.02
C THR A 233 -44.67 24.69 7.44
N ASN A 234 -44.44 25.96 7.10
CA ASN A 234 -43.08 26.37 6.67
C ASN A 234 -42.04 26.15 7.81
N PRO A 235 -40.82 25.77 7.47
CA PRO A 235 -39.68 25.77 8.41
C PRO A 235 -39.44 27.19 8.99
N ASN A 236 -38.89 27.23 10.20
CA ASN A 236 -38.41 28.49 10.76
C ASN A 236 -37.03 28.84 10.19
N PRO A 237 -36.68 30.14 10.15
CA PRO A 237 -35.30 30.54 9.83
C PRO A 237 -34.32 29.89 10.80
N GLY A 238 -33.29 29.22 10.25
CA GLY A 238 -32.31 28.46 11.01
C GLY A 238 -32.62 26.97 11.16
N ASP A 239 -33.83 26.52 10.77
CA ASP A 239 -34.12 25.07 10.69
C ASP A 239 -33.21 24.39 9.68
N ILE A 240 -32.86 23.12 9.96
CA ILE A 240 -31.87 22.36 9.21
C ILE A 240 -32.50 21.11 8.66
N VAL A 241 -32.18 20.81 7.40
CA VAL A 241 -32.35 19.50 6.78
C VAL A 241 -30.96 18.97 6.43
N ASN A 242 -30.61 17.82 6.97
CA ASN A 242 -29.33 17.16 6.73
C ASN A 242 -29.54 15.85 6.00
N PHE A 243 -28.82 15.65 4.89
CA PHE A 243 -28.77 14.40 4.13
C PHE A 243 -27.41 13.77 4.31
N THR A 244 -27.36 12.49 4.65
CA THR A 244 -26.12 11.72 4.84
C THR A 244 -25.94 10.74 3.70
N PHE A 245 -24.80 10.78 3.04
CA PHE A 245 -24.39 9.90 1.95
C PHE A 245 -23.18 9.08 2.34
N LYS A 246 -23.13 7.84 1.88
CA LYS A 246 -21.93 7.00 1.94
C LYS A 246 -21.20 7.08 0.60
N MET A 247 -19.90 7.35 0.67
CA MET A 247 -19.01 7.46 -0.48
C MET A 247 -18.42 6.09 -0.87
N PRO A 248 -17.87 5.96 -2.10
CA PRO A 248 -17.24 4.72 -2.57
C PRO A 248 -16.12 4.19 -1.68
N ASP A 249 -15.36 5.07 -1.03
CA ASP A 249 -14.28 4.75 -0.09
C ASP A 249 -14.79 4.29 1.30
N GLY A 250 -16.10 4.17 1.46
CA GLY A 250 -16.76 3.77 2.70
C GLY A 250 -16.97 4.91 3.71
N THR A 251 -16.46 6.11 3.46
CA THR A 251 -16.69 7.27 4.34
C THR A 251 -18.11 7.82 4.17
N THR A 252 -18.60 8.53 5.18
CA THR A 252 -19.89 9.23 5.12
C THR A 252 -19.69 10.74 5.01
N ARG A 253 -20.59 11.40 4.33
CA ARG A 253 -20.63 12.86 4.17
C ARG A 253 -22.04 13.38 4.41
N ASP A 254 -22.09 14.53 5.08
CA ASP A 254 -23.35 15.22 5.39
C ASP A 254 -23.52 16.44 4.50
N LEU A 255 -24.66 16.53 3.86
CA LEU A 255 -25.13 17.73 3.16
C LEU A 255 -26.15 18.45 4.03
N LYS A 256 -25.70 19.48 4.70
CA LYS A 256 -26.51 20.30 5.59
C LYS A 256 -27.09 21.49 4.84
N LEU A 257 -28.42 21.62 4.84
CA LEU A 257 -29.16 22.72 4.24
C LEU A 257 -29.93 23.47 5.33
N THR A 258 -29.77 24.80 5.40
CA THR A 258 -30.36 25.64 6.45
C THR A 258 -31.42 26.55 5.85
N ALA A 259 -32.60 26.59 6.44
CA ALA A 259 -33.69 27.47 6.04
C ALA A 259 -33.33 28.95 6.36
N THR A 260 -33.57 29.84 5.39
CA THR A 260 -33.30 31.28 5.53
C THR A 260 -34.41 32.13 4.91
N THR A 261 -34.58 33.36 5.37
CA THR A 261 -35.42 34.36 4.72
C THR A 261 -34.68 35.17 3.67
N SER A 262 -33.35 35.01 3.56
CA SER A 262 -32.56 35.74 2.57
C SER A 262 -32.86 35.27 1.14
N SER A 263 -32.94 36.24 0.23
CA SER A 263 -33.05 36.00 -1.21
C SER A 263 -32.09 36.94 -1.95
N PRO A 264 -31.04 36.37 -2.65
CA PRO A 264 -30.74 34.97 -2.79
C PRO A 264 -30.20 34.32 -1.50
N PRO A 265 -30.36 32.99 -1.33
CA PRO A 265 -29.81 32.26 -0.18
C PRO A 265 -28.29 32.15 -0.29
N GLY A 266 -27.59 32.01 0.83
CA GLY A 266 -26.18 31.69 0.88
C GLY A 266 -25.90 30.24 0.55
N ALA A 267 -24.61 29.86 0.43
CA ALA A 267 -24.21 28.51 0.23
C ALA A 267 -24.70 27.58 1.37
N GLY A 268 -25.26 26.42 1.04
CA GLY A 268 -25.84 25.51 2.02
C GLY A 268 -27.14 26.02 2.65
N GLN A 269 -27.82 26.99 2.02
CA GLN A 269 -29.10 27.55 2.49
C GLN A 269 -30.17 27.39 1.43
N PHE A 270 -31.45 27.38 1.87
CA PHE A 270 -32.62 27.48 1.01
C PHE A 270 -33.58 28.54 1.53
N THR A 271 -34.18 29.32 0.63
CA THR A 271 -35.11 30.38 0.97
C THR A 271 -36.47 29.82 1.38
N ILE A 272 -37.01 30.28 2.49
CA ILE A 272 -38.37 29.98 2.91
C ILE A 272 -39.33 30.73 1.98
N GLY A 273 -40.18 29.98 1.28
CA GLY A 273 -41.22 30.53 0.37
C GLY A 273 -42.49 30.98 1.06
N ALA A 274 -43.44 31.51 0.29
CA ALA A 274 -44.73 31.91 0.81
C ALA A 274 -45.55 30.74 1.33
N THR A 275 -45.40 29.55 0.71
CA THR A 275 -46.05 28.30 1.09
C THR A 275 -44.99 27.19 1.35
N SER A 276 -45.41 26.11 2.01
CA SER A 276 -44.55 24.93 2.20
C SER A 276 -44.17 24.31 0.86
N THR A 277 -44.99 24.38 -0.17
CA THR A 277 -44.69 23.91 -1.53
C THR A 277 -43.57 24.76 -2.18
N ASP A 278 -43.66 26.09 -2.06
CA ASP A 278 -42.61 26.99 -2.57
C ASP A 278 -41.28 26.74 -1.82
N THR A 279 -41.37 26.51 -0.52
CA THR A 279 -40.20 26.18 0.30
C THR A 279 -39.60 24.84 -0.10
N ALA A 280 -40.41 23.81 -0.37
CA ALA A 280 -39.92 22.52 -0.85
C ALA A 280 -39.24 22.63 -2.23
N THR A 281 -39.76 23.47 -3.13
CA THR A 281 -39.13 23.76 -4.43
C THR A 281 -37.75 24.41 -4.23
N ASN A 282 -37.62 25.37 -3.29
CA ASN A 282 -36.37 26.00 -2.96
C ASN A 282 -35.37 25.01 -2.31
N LEU A 283 -35.86 24.14 -1.41
CA LEU A 283 -35.07 23.07 -0.80
C LEU A 283 -34.57 22.08 -1.85
N GLN A 284 -35.42 21.68 -2.81
CA GLN A 284 -35.04 20.80 -3.91
C GLN A 284 -33.94 21.42 -4.77
N ALA A 285 -34.03 22.69 -5.11
CA ALA A 285 -33.00 23.40 -5.86
C ALA A 285 -31.67 23.47 -5.08
N ALA A 286 -31.73 23.81 -3.81
CA ALA A 286 -30.54 23.83 -2.93
C ALA A 286 -29.92 22.44 -2.76
N LEU A 287 -30.74 21.41 -2.62
CA LEU A 287 -30.31 20.01 -2.54
C LEU A 287 -29.62 19.56 -3.83
N SER A 288 -30.20 19.84 -5.00
CA SER A 288 -29.61 19.56 -6.30
C SER A 288 -28.23 20.22 -6.47
N GLN A 289 -28.12 21.48 -6.08
CA GLN A 289 -26.86 22.22 -6.13
C GLN A 289 -25.82 21.62 -5.15
N GLY A 290 -26.25 21.31 -3.93
CA GLY A 290 -25.38 20.71 -2.91
C GLY A 290 -24.87 19.34 -3.33
N VAL A 291 -25.76 18.47 -3.86
CA VAL A 291 -25.41 17.14 -4.38
C VAL A 291 -24.44 17.26 -5.56
N SER A 292 -24.69 18.18 -6.50
CA SER A 292 -23.79 18.43 -7.64
C SER A 292 -22.41 18.87 -7.17
N THR A 293 -22.34 19.78 -6.19
CA THR A 293 -21.05 20.23 -5.62
C THR A 293 -20.32 19.08 -4.93
N MET A 294 -21.02 18.31 -4.09
CA MET A 294 -20.47 17.14 -3.40
C MET A 294 -19.96 16.08 -4.39
N ALA A 295 -20.70 15.86 -5.49
CA ALA A 295 -20.30 14.93 -6.54
C ALA A 295 -19.02 15.37 -7.26
N GLN A 296 -18.86 16.66 -7.51
CA GLN A 296 -17.68 17.21 -8.21
C GLN A 296 -16.44 17.37 -7.29
N THR A 297 -16.60 17.24 -5.99
CA THR A 297 -15.52 17.43 -5.00
C THR A 297 -15.25 16.16 -4.19
N GLU A 298 -16.08 15.88 -3.21
CA GLU A 298 -15.88 14.81 -2.23
C GLU A 298 -16.00 13.42 -2.85
N LEU A 299 -16.98 13.22 -3.75
CA LEU A 299 -17.14 11.96 -4.46
C LEU A 299 -15.94 11.67 -5.37
N VAL A 300 -15.45 12.67 -6.12
CA VAL A 300 -14.25 12.50 -6.97
C VAL A 300 -13.04 12.11 -6.14
N ALA A 301 -12.87 12.70 -4.96
CA ALA A 301 -11.79 12.32 -4.05
C ALA A 301 -11.97 10.88 -3.53
N ALA A 302 -13.18 10.51 -3.10
CA ALA A 302 -13.49 9.16 -2.64
C ALA A 302 -13.34 8.10 -3.75
N SER A 303 -13.74 8.43 -4.98
CA SER A 303 -13.53 7.59 -6.17
C SER A 303 -12.04 7.31 -6.42
N ALA A 304 -11.19 8.33 -6.26
CA ALA A 304 -9.74 8.16 -6.42
C ALA A 304 -9.13 7.27 -5.33
N VAL A 305 -9.58 7.40 -4.08
CA VAL A 305 -9.15 6.54 -2.97
C VAL A 305 -9.59 5.10 -3.22
N GLN A 306 -10.84 4.88 -3.62
CA GLN A 306 -11.34 3.53 -3.91
C GLN A 306 -10.61 2.90 -5.10
N ALA A 307 -10.38 3.65 -6.18
CA ALA A 307 -9.59 3.17 -7.33
C ALA A 307 -8.16 2.81 -6.93
N GLY A 308 -7.55 3.58 -6.03
CA GLY A 308 -6.26 3.26 -5.45
C GLY A 308 -6.27 1.95 -4.65
N ASN A 309 -7.30 1.74 -3.84
CA ASN A 309 -7.48 0.48 -3.11
C ASN A 309 -7.65 -0.70 -4.08
N ASP A 310 -8.48 -0.54 -5.10
CA ASP A 310 -8.75 -1.56 -6.13
C ASP A 310 -7.49 -1.90 -6.95
N PHE A 311 -6.56 -0.95 -7.09
CA PHE A 311 -5.31 -1.11 -7.84
C PHE A 311 -4.16 -1.69 -6.99
N PHE A 312 -4.00 -1.24 -5.74
CA PHE A 312 -2.86 -1.64 -4.91
C PHE A 312 -3.11 -2.84 -4.01
N ASN A 313 -4.37 -3.08 -3.59
CA ASN A 313 -4.72 -4.21 -2.74
C ASN A 313 -4.95 -5.48 -3.57
N THR A 314 -3.90 -5.96 -4.21
CA THR A 314 -3.95 -7.06 -5.18
C THR A 314 -3.00 -8.19 -4.79
N ASP A 315 -3.42 -9.40 -5.09
CA ASP A 315 -2.63 -10.63 -4.99
C ASP A 315 -2.98 -11.59 -6.14
N ALA A 316 -2.42 -12.78 -6.15
CA ALA A 316 -2.68 -13.79 -7.20
C ALA A 316 -4.15 -14.21 -7.30
N SER A 317 -4.94 -14.07 -6.21
CA SER A 317 -6.37 -14.40 -6.15
C SER A 317 -7.27 -13.18 -6.30
N HIS A 318 -6.74 -11.99 -6.09
CA HIS A 318 -7.45 -10.71 -6.15
C HIS A 318 -6.77 -9.77 -7.14
N PRO A 319 -7.03 -9.91 -8.45
CA PRO A 319 -6.46 -9.02 -9.47
C PRO A 319 -7.00 -7.60 -9.33
N PRO A 320 -6.31 -6.58 -9.89
CA PRO A 320 -6.79 -5.20 -9.89
C PRO A 320 -8.22 -5.12 -10.44
N GLN A 321 -9.07 -4.32 -9.82
CA GLN A 321 -10.43 -4.11 -10.31
C GLN A 321 -10.48 -2.90 -11.23
N ARG A 322 -11.20 -3.04 -12.33
CA ARG A 322 -11.48 -1.96 -13.30
C ARG A 322 -12.97 -1.81 -13.52
N VAL A 323 -13.38 -0.66 -13.95
CA VAL A 323 -14.77 -0.44 -14.39
C VAL A 323 -15.01 -1.20 -15.70
N ASP A 324 -16.16 -1.88 -15.81
CA ASP A 324 -16.58 -2.55 -17.04
C ASP A 324 -17.12 -1.51 -18.03
N GLY A 325 -16.33 -1.20 -19.03
CA GLY A 325 -16.59 -0.14 -20.03
C GLY A 325 -15.54 -0.09 -21.13
N PRO A 326 -15.57 0.90 -22.03
CA PRO A 326 -16.45 2.06 -22.15
C PRO A 326 -17.85 1.72 -22.69
N PRO A 327 -18.88 2.57 -22.44
CA PRO A 327 -18.82 3.85 -21.74
C PRO A 327 -18.83 3.66 -20.21
N PHE A 328 -18.00 4.44 -19.48
CA PHE A 328 -17.82 4.28 -18.04
C PHE A 328 -18.91 4.96 -17.21
N ASP A 329 -19.45 6.08 -17.68
CA ASP A 329 -20.51 6.83 -17.00
C ASP A 329 -21.84 6.06 -16.86
N THR A 330 -22.05 5.04 -17.69
CA THR A 330 -23.21 4.14 -17.64
C THR A 330 -22.87 2.74 -17.14
N ALA A 331 -21.61 2.49 -16.77
CA ALA A 331 -21.18 1.20 -16.26
C ALA A 331 -21.96 0.79 -14.99
N THR A 332 -22.24 -0.50 -14.84
CA THR A 332 -22.98 -1.06 -13.70
C THR A 332 -22.16 -2.05 -12.87
N ALA A 333 -21.01 -2.48 -13.38
CA ALA A 333 -20.18 -3.51 -12.76
C ALA A 333 -18.69 -3.19 -12.81
N LEU A 334 -17.94 -3.84 -11.94
CA LEU A 334 -16.49 -3.95 -12.01
C LEU A 334 -16.10 -5.23 -12.74
N ARG A 335 -14.95 -5.25 -13.37
CA ARG A 335 -14.30 -6.41 -13.95
C ARG A 335 -12.87 -6.58 -13.41
N ASN A 336 -12.36 -7.77 -13.48
CA ASN A 336 -10.96 -8.03 -13.19
C ASN A 336 -10.06 -7.43 -14.30
N GLY A 337 -9.06 -6.69 -13.90
CA GLY A 337 -7.94 -6.33 -14.78
C GLY A 337 -7.08 -7.57 -15.07
N THR A 338 -6.45 -7.57 -16.23
CA THR A 338 -5.57 -8.65 -16.69
C THR A 338 -4.15 -8.12 -16.88
N SER A 339 -3.17 -9.01 -16.89
CA SER A 339 -1.78 -8.64 -17.22
C SER A 339 -1.60 -8.07 -18.63
N ALA A 340 -2.61 -8.20 -19.50
CA ALA A 340 -2.59 -7.63 -20.85
C ALA A 340 -3.12 -6.20 -20.90
N ASP A 341 -3.98 -5.78 -19.98
CA ASP A 341 -4.67 -4.50 -20.02
C ASP A 341 -4.47 -3.61 -18.78
N THR A 342 -3.78 -4.13 -17.76
CA THR A 342 -3.58 -3.41 -16.49
C THR A 342 -2.14 -3.62 -16.02
N VAL A 343 -1.51 -2.55 -15.54
CA VAL A 343 -0.18 -2.62 -14.93
C VAL A 343 -0.27 -3.38 -13.60
N SER A 344 0.59 -4.39 -13.43
CA SER A 344 0.84 -4.98 -12.12
C SER A 344 1.95 -4.16 -11.44
N TRP A 345 1.63 -3.52 -10.33
CA TRP A 345 2.58 -2.68 -9.62
C TRP A 345 3.65 -3.49 -8.89
N TYR A 346 3.31 -4.71 -8.48
CA TYR A 346 4.18 -5.67 -7.82
C TYR A 346 4.30 -6.93 -8.68
N MET A 347 5.53 -7.41 -8.95
CA MET A 347 5.86 -8.52 -9.84
C MET A 347 6.23 -9.80 -9.10
#